data_8b6510c9b519e4c13065e60aef5c69e2
#
_entry.id   8b6510c9b519e4c13065e60aef5c69e2
#
_cell.length_a   1.000
_cell.length_b   1.000
_cell.length_c   1.000
_cell.angle_alpha   90.00
_cell.angle_beta   90.00
_cell.angle_gamma   90.00
#
_symmetry.space_group_name_H-M   'P 1'
#
loop_
_entity.id
_entity.type
_entity.pdbx_description
1 polymer ?
#
loop_
_entity_poly.entity_id
_entity_poly.type
_entity_poly.pdbx_seq_one_letter_code
_entity_poly.pdbx_strand_id
1 'polypeptide(L)'
;GLGDVYKRQVVCRVAESFIRFGNFEIFSSRGDHEGLINLLNFTLRHHFPEINDPSPDGYVNFFRQVVSSTALLMAHWQRVGFVHGVMNTDNMSILGLTIDYGPYGWIDDFDPDWTPNTTDRTQRRYRFRNQPAVGHWNLAQLANAIYPAVGAVEPLQEALDEYEDTFTDISAGMTA
;
A
#
# COMPACT_ATOMS: atom_id res chain seq x y z
N GLY A 1 0.97 -12.76 -38.16
CA GLY A 1 -0.34 -12.65 -37.53
C GLY A 1 -0.39 -11.58 -36.44
N LEU A 2 -1.58 -11.17 -36.00
CA LEU A 2 -1.82 -10.17 -34.96
C LEU A 2 -1.03 -10.47 -33.64
N GLY A 3 -0.74 -11.73 -33.32
CA GLY A 3 0.01 -12.12 -32.13
C GLY A 3 1.46 -11.65 -32.09
N ASP A 4 2.09 -11.39 -33.23
CA ASP A 4 3.50 -10.93 -33.27
C ASP A 4 3.64 -9.41 -33.06
N VAL A 5 2.58 -8.65 -33.29
CA VAL A 5 2.56 -7.18 -33.07
C VAL A 5 2.57 -6.88 -31.58
N TYR A 6 1.84 -7.64 -30.78
CA TYR A 6 1.76 -7.44 -29.31
C TYR A 6 3.08 -7.80 -28.57
N LYS A 7 3.88 -8.72 -29.10
CA LYS A 7 5.17 -9.10 -28.51
C LYS A 7 6.25 -8.01 -28.58
N ARG A 8 6.00 -6.94 -29.32
CA ARG A 8 6.96 -5.83 -29.52
C ARG A 8 6.52 -4.50 -28.91
N GLN A 9 5.44 -4.53 -28.11
CA GLN A 9 4.96 -3.31 -27.45
C GLN A 9 5.68 -3.10 -26.12
N VAL A 10 6.07 -1.87 -25.88
CA VAL A 10 6.51 -1.39 -24.56
C VAL A 10 5.33 -0.67 -23.93
N VAL A 11 4.83 -1.19 -22.82
CA VAL A 11 3.78 -0.55 -22.04
C VAL A 11 4.45 0.29 -20.96
N CYS A 12 4.17 1.58 -20.96
CA CYS A 12 4.62 2.50 -19.92
C CYS A 12 3.42 2.89 -19.06
N ARG A 13 3.53 2.66 -17.75
CA ARG A 13 2.57 3.15 -16.77
C ARG A 13 3.12 4.43 -16.13
N VAL A 14 2.32 5.49 -16.16
CA VAL A 14 2.60 6.75 -15.48
C VAL A 14 1.76 6.81 -14.21
N ALA A 15 2.37 7.17 -13.09
CA ALA A 15 1.71 7.43 -11.82
C ALA A 15 2.20 8.76 -11.26
N GLU A 16 1.40 9.38 -10.41
CA GLU A 16 1.73 10.64 -9.75
C GLU A 16 3.00 10.54 -8.91
N SER A 17 3.17 9.41 -8.22
CA SER A 17 4.36 9.08 -7.45
C SER A 17 4.59 7.58 -7.41
N PHE A 18 5.86 7.21 -7.24
CA PHE A 18 6.29 5.84 -6.93
C PHE A 18 6.95 5.74 -5.55
N ILE A 19 6.67 6.68 -4.65
CA ILE A 19 7.08 6.55 -3.25
C ILE A 19 6.28 5.40 -2.62
N ARG A 20 7.01 4.48 -1.99
CA ARG A 20 6.51 3.22 -1.43
C ARG A 20 6.76 3.17 0.06
N PHE A 21 6.08 2.29 0.77
CA PHE A 21 6.32 2.05 2.19
C PHE A 21 7.79 1.66 2.43
N GLY A 22 8.37 0.80 1.58
CA GLY A 22 9.77 0.38 1.69
C GLY A 22 10.79 1.52 1.60
N ASN A 23 10.46 2.66 0.99
CA ASN A 23 11.38 3.80 0.97
C ASN A 23 11.62 4.35 2.39
N PHE A 24 10.61 4.36 3.25
CA PHE A 24 10.75 4.77 4.66
C PHE A 24 11.50 3.71 5.48
N GLU A 25 11.24 2.42 5.21
CA GLU A 25 11.94 1.32 5.89
C GLU A 25 13.46 1.35 5.66
N ILE A 26 13.91 1.72 4.46
CA ILE A 26 15.35 1.81 4.14
C ILE A 26 16.06 2.81 5.06
N PHE A 27 15.51 4.02 5.24
CA PHE A 27 16.09 5.02 6.11
C PHE A 27 16.04 4.59 7.58
N SER A 28 14.90 4.07 8.03
CA SER A 28 14.71 3.59 9.39
C SER A 28 15.66 2.43 9.73
N SER A 29 15.80 1.44 8.85
CA SER A 29 16.66 0.27 9.05
C SER A 29 18.15 0.62 9.09
N ARG A 30 18.55 1.72 8.46
CA ARG A 30 19.93 2.23 8.47
C ARG A 30 20.19 3.20 9.64
N GLY A 31 19.18 3.53 10.42
CA GLY A 31 19.27 4.57 11.46
C GLY A 31 19.50 5.98 10.88
N ASP A 32 19.18 6.19 9.61
CA ASP A 32 19.31 7.48 8.95
C ASP A 32 18.09 8.35 9.25
N HIS A 33 18.11 8.94 10.44
CA HIS A 33 17.05 9.82 10.93
C HIS A 33 16.84 11.06 10.05
N GLU A 34 17.93 11.66 9.60
CA GLU A 34 17.86 12.86 8.77
C GLU A 34 17.24 12.54 7.41
N GLY A 35 17.65 11.44 6.78
CA GLY A 35 17.07 10.96 5.55
C GLY A 35 15.58 10.64 5.68
N LEU A 36 15.15 10.02 6.79
CA LEU A 36 13.76 9.73 7.07
C LEU A 36 12.92 11.01 7.17
N ILE A 37 13.37 11.99 7.96
CA ILE A 37 12.69 13.30 8.12
C ILE A 37 12.62 14.04 6.77
N ASN A 38 13.70 14.04 6.00
CA ASN A 38 13.73 14.68 4.69
C ASN A 38 12.73 14.02 3.73
N LEU A 39 12.63 12.69 3.72
CA LEU A 39 11.65 11.97 2.90
C LEU A 39 10.21 12.27 3.35
N LEU A 40 9.92 12.28 4.66
CA LEU A 40 8.62 12.64 5.20
C LEU A 40 8.21 14.06 4.79
N ASN A 41 9.10 15.04 5.01
CA ASN A 41 8.84 16.43 4.65
C ASN A 41 8.66 16.63 3.13
N PHE A 42 9.45 15.95 2.32
CA PHE A 42 9.26 15.95 0.87
C PHE A 42 7.88 15.38 0.50
N THR A 43 7.53 14.25 1.08
CA THR A 43 6.26 13.57 0.84
C THR A 43 5.06 14.45 1.20
N LEU A 44 5.08 15.05 2.39
CA LEU A 44 4.03 15.98 2.83
C LEU A 44 3.88 17.16 1.86
N ARG A 45 4.98 17.82 1.54
CA ARG A 45 4.97 19.00 0.68
C ARG A 45 4.40 18.74 -0.71
N HIS A 46 4.75 17.60 -1.31
CA HIS A 46 4.45 17.33 -2.71
C HIS A 46 3.21 16.48 -2.95
N HIS A 47 2.81 15.66 -1.96
CA HIS A 47 1.74 14.69 -2.14
C HIS A 47 0.61 14.83 -1.12
N PHE A 48 0.84 15.56 -0.02
CA PHE A 48 -0.16 15.82 1.02
C PHE A 48 -0.14 17.29 1.44
N PRO A 49 -0.32 18.24 0.47
CA PRO A 49 -0.18 19.67 0.74
C PRO A 49 -1.21 20.19 1.75
N GLU A 50 -2.33 19.51 1.92
CA GLU A 50 -3.36 19.83 2.91
C GLU A 50 -2.89 19.60 4.36
N ILE A 51 -1.96 18.64 4.58
CA ILE A 51 -1.32 18.44 5.87
C ILE A 51 -0.16 19.39 6.03
N ASN A 52 0.84 19.31 5.14
CA ASN A 52 2.07 20.11 5.07
C ASN A 52 2.61 20.61 6.42
N ASP A 53 2.54 19.76 7.42
CA ASP A 53 2.99 20.01 8.79
C ASP A 53 4.20 19.10 9.09
N PRO A 54 5.46 19.63 9.09
CA PRO A 54 6.67 18.87 9.36
C PRO A 54 6.88 18.64 10.87
N SER A 55 5.88 18.10 11.53
CA SER A 55 5.88 17.78 12.96
C SER A 55 5.47 16.32 13.19
N PRO A 56 5.70 15.77 14.39
CA PRO A 56 5.19 14.45 14.77
C PRO A 56 3.69 14.27 14.49
N ASP A 57 2.87 15.29 14.80
CA ASP A 57 1.43 15.26 14.55
C ASP A 57 1.11 15.24 13.05
N GLY A 58 1.84 16.00 12.25
CA GLY A 58 1.73 15.99 10.80
C GLY A 58 2.09 14.61 10.21
N TYR A 59 3.11 13.93 10.75
CA TYR A 59 3.48 12.58 10.31
C TYR A 59 2.43 11.54 10.70
N VAL A 60 1.76 11.70 11.85
CA VAL A 60 0.62 10.85 12.23
C VAL A 60 -0.56 11.09 11.29
N ASN A 61 -0.87 12.35 10.96
CA ASN A 61 -1.95 12.68 10.03
C ASN A 61 -1.67 12.13 8.62
N PHE A 62 -0.42 12.21 8.15
CA PHE A 62 0.01 11.55 6.92
C PHE A 62 -0.24 10.03 6.99
N PHE A 63 0.18 9.38 8.07
CA PHE A 63 -0.02 7.95 8.24
C PHE A 63 -1.52 7.58 8.21
N ARG A 64 -2.39 8.34 8.88
CA ARG A 64 -3.84 8.15 8.87
C ARG A 64 -4.43 8.25 7.47
N GLN A 65 -3.97 9.18 6.64
CA GLN A 65 -4.40 9.25 5.24
C GLN A 65 -3.92 8.05 4.41
N VAL A 66 -2.70 7.57 4.64
CA VAL A 66 -2.18 6.36 4.00
C VAL A 66 -2.99 5.12 4.41
N VAL A 67 -3.39 5.02 5.67
CA VAL A 67 -4.28 3.95 6.18
C VAL A 67 -5.60 3.96 5.41
N SER A 68 -6.26 5.11 5.34
CA SER A 68 -7.55 5.26 4.65
C SER A 68 -7.44 4.94 3.15
N SER A 69 -6.44 5.47 2.46
CA SER A 69 -6.25 5.21 1.02
C SER A 69 -5.89 3.76 0.72
N THR A 70 -5.16 3.09 1.62
CA THR A 70 -4.85 1.66 1.50
C THR A 70 -6.09 0.81 1.73
N ALA A 71 -6.95 1.13 2.70
CA ALA A 71 -8.22 0.45 2.93
C ALA A 71 -9.12 0.56 1.68
N LEU A 72 -9.23 1.76 1.10
CA LEU A 72 -9.97 1.99 -0.14
C LEU A 72 -9.40 1.16 -1.31
N LEU A 73 -8.09 1.12 -1.48
CA LEU A 73 -7.44 0.30 -2.50
C LEU A 73 -7.77 -1.18 -2.36
N MET A 74 -7.70 -1.71 -1.12
CA MET A 74 -8.03 -3.11 -0.85
C MET A 74 -9.51 -3.42 -1.12
N ALA A 75 -10.43 -2.52 -0.75
CA ALA A 75 -11.84 -2.68 -1.04
C ALA A 75 -12.11 -2.71 -2.56
N HIS A 76 -11.45 -1.83 -3.32
CA HIS A 76 -11.54 -1.86 -4.79
C HIS A 76 -11.00 -3.14 -5.39
N TRP A 77 -9.84 -3.65 -4.95
CA TRP A 77 -9.29 -4.90 -5.45
C TRP A 77 -10.21 -6.08 -5.15
N GLN A 78 -10.77 -6.15 -3.94
CA GLN A 78 -11.74 -7.20 -3.58
C GLN A 78 -12.99 -7.11 -4.45
N ARG A 79 -13.52 -5.90 -4.68
CA ARG A 79 -14.73 -5.69 -5.48
C ARG A 79 -14.59 -6.17 -6.93
N VAL A 80 -13.43 -5.96 -7.54
CA VAL A 80 -13.21 -6.30 -8.96
C VAL A 80 -12.49 -7.63 -9.16
N GLY A 81 -12.24 -8.39 -8.08
CA GLY A 81 -11.55 -9.68 -8.18
C GLY A 81 -10.07 -9.57 -8.57
N PHE A 82 -9.43 -8.41 -8.37
CA PHE A 82 -8.03 -8.20 -8.71
C PHE A 82 -7.10 -8.80 -7.66
N VAL A 83 -6.05 -9.48 -8.12
CA VAL A 83 -4.99 -10.03 -7.27
C VAL A 83 -3.63 -9.48 -7.72
N HIS A 84 -2.98 -8.75 -6.82
CA HIS A 84 -1.67 -8.14 -7.09
C HIS A 84 -0.55 -9.19 -7.21
N GLY A 85 -0.58 -10.20 -6.34
CA GLY A 85 0.34 -11.33 -6.36
C GLY A 85 1.67 -11.14 -5.64
N VAL A 86 2.13 -9.90 -5.39
CA VAL A 86 3.37 -9.60 -4.63
C VAL A 86 3.18 -8.31 -3.84
N MET A 87 2.53 -8.39 -2.69
CA MET A 87 2.21 -7.23 -1.84
C MET A 87 3.22 -7.08 -0.69
N ASN A 88 4.50 -6.95 -1.00
CA ASN A 88 5.48 -6.51 0.00
C ASN A 88 5.47 -4.97 0.11
N THR A 89 6.16 -4.41 1.10
CA THR A 89 6.21 -2.96 1.34
C THR A 89 6.82 -2.17 0.17
N ASP A 90 7.68 -2.80 -0.64
CA ASP A 90 8.25 -2.20 -1.85
C ASP A 90 7.24 -2.05 -2.99
N ASN A 91 6.08 -2.70 -2.89
CA ASN A 91 5.02 -2.66 -3.89
C ASN A 91 3.75 -1.95 -3.39
N MET A 92 3.83 -1.27 -2.24
CA MET A 92 2.72 -0.52 -1.66
C MET A 92 2.94 0.99 -1.78
N SER A 93 2.04 1.65 -2.51
CA SER A 93 2.07 3.10 -2.71
C SER A 93 1.53 3.86 -1.51
N ILE A 94 2.18 4.96 -1.13
CA ILE A 94 1.66 5.90 -0.12
C ILE A 94 0.38 6.62 -0.57
N LEU A 95 0.09 6.61 -1.87
CA LEU A 95 -1.09 7.27 -2.46
C LEU A 95 -2.26 6.29 -2.71
N GLY A 96 -2.18 5.05 -2.24
CA GLY A 96 -3.21 4.05 -2.52
C GLY A 96 -3.35 3.70 -4.01
N LEU A 97 -2.25 3.79 -4.77
CA LEU A 97 -2.21 3.43 -6.19
C LEU A 97 -1.78 1.97 -6.36
N THR A 98 -2.34 1.30 -7.37
CA THR A 98 -1.85 -0.01 -7.79
C THR A 98 -0.56 0.18 -8.58
N ILE A 99 0.58 -0.20 -8.00
CA ILE A 99 1.91 -0.10 -8.60
C ILE A 99 2.64 -1.44 -8.53
N ASP A 100 3.71 -1.59 -9.31
CA ASP A 100 4.66 -2.72 -9.27
C ASP A 100 4.01 -4.12 -9.31
N TYR A 101 2.86 -4.22 -9.97
CA TYR A 101 2.18 -5.49 -10.16
C TYR A 101 2.89 -6.32 -11.24
N GLY A 102 3.59 -7.38 -10.80
CA GLY A 102 4.28 -8.34 -11.69
C GLY A 102 3.32 -9.47 -12.12
N PRO A 103 3.18 -10.53 -11.33
CA PRO A 103 2.30 -11.64 -11.63
C PRO A 103 0.86 -11.33 -11.16
N TYR A 104 0.24 -10.27 -11.68
CA TYR A 104 -1.14 -9.92 -11.33
C TYR A 104 -2.16 -10.69 -12.15
N GLY A 105 -3.42 -10.68 -11.70
CA GLY A 105 -4.55 -11.23 -12.46
C GLY A 105 -5.89 -10.94 -11.80
N TRP A 106 -6.94 -11.45 -12.42
CA TRP A 106 -8.29 -11.41 -11.89
C TRP A 106 -8.79 -12.81 -11.67
N ILE A 107 -9.62 -13.02 -10.66
CA ILE A 107 -10.32 -14.28 -10.47
C ILE A 107 -11.43 -14.41 -11.54
N ASP A 108 -11.46 -15.54 -12.26
CA ASP A 108 -12.51 -15.84 -13.23
C ASP A 108 -13.72 -16.46 -12.51
N ASP A 109 -13.49 -17.57 -11.79
CA ASP A 109 -14.43 -18.15 -10.85
C ASP A 109 -14.07 -17.70 -9.43
N PHE A 110 -15.06 -17.60 -8.53
CA PHE A 110 -14.81 -17.20 -7.16
C PHE A 110 -13.96 -18.24 -6.41
N ASP A 111 -12.66 -18.04 -6.43
CA ASP A 111 -11.68 -18.79 -5.62
C ASP A 111 -10.92 -17.85 -4.69
N PRO A 112 -11.31 -17.80 -3.39
CA PRO A 112 -10.66 -16.93 -2.41
C PRO A 112 -9.19 -17.29 -2.15
N ASP A 113 -8.75 -18.48 -2.49
CA ASP A 113 -7.37 -18.94 -2.32
C ASP A 113 -6.50 -18.82 -3.58
N TRP A 114 -7.06 -18.27 -4.65
CA TRP A 114 -6.33 -18.09 -5.89
C TRP A 114 -5.21 -17.04 -5.76
N THR A 115 -4.06 -17.36 -6.37
CA THR A 115 -2.92 -16.43 -6.51
C THR A 115 -2.28 -16.62 -7.89
N PRO A 116 -2.00 -15.52 -8.63
CA PRO A 116 -1.30 -15.58 -9.91
C PRO A 116 0.20 -15.85 -9.75
N ASN A 117 0.74 -15.68 -8.53
CA ASN A 117 2.15 -15.82 -8.24
C ASN A 117 2.53 -17.30 -8.04
N THR A 118 3.24 -17.85 -9.02
CA THR A 118 3.68 -19.26 -8.98
C THR A 118 4.74 -19.54 -7.91
N THR A 119 5.49 -18.53 -7.47
CA THR A 119 6.49 -18.66 -6.40
C THR A 119 5.86 -18.64 -5.02
N ASP A 120 4.66 -18.10 -4.88
CA ASP A 120 3.89 -18.05 -3.62
C ASP A 120 2.95 -19.26 -3.45
N ARG A 121 3.09 -20.29 -4.27
CA ARG A 121 2.18 -21.47 -4.29
C ARG A 121 2.10 -22.21 -2.96
N THR A 122 3.19 -22.26 -2.20
CA THR A 122 3.26 -23.05 -0.97
C THR A 122 2.59 -22.32 0.20
N GLN A 123 2.86 -21.04 0.36
CA GLN A 123 2.33 -20.25 1.47
C GLN A 123 1.05 -19.49 1.12
N ARG A 124 0.88 -19.16 -0.17
CA ARG A 124 -0.24 -18.38 -0.70
C ARG A 124 -0.49 -17.09 0.11
N ARG A 125 0.61 -16.45 0.52
CA ARG A 125 0.56 -15.23 1.34
C ARG A 125 -0.28 -14.15 0.66
N TYR A 126 -0.11 -14.01 -0.67
CA TYR A 126 -0.73 -12.96 -1.48
C TYR A 126 -1.96 -13.44 -2.25
N ARG A 127 -2.65 -14.49 -1.78
CA ARG A 127 -3.91 -14.93 -2.36
C ARG A 127 -5.01 -13.89 -2.20
N PHE A 128 -6.06 -13.97 -3.02
CA PHE A 128 -7.13 -13.00 -3.09
C PHE A 128 -7.68 -12.58 -1.72
N ARG A 129 -8.15 -13.54 -0.91
CA ARG A 129 -8.77 -13.23 0.39
C ARG A 129 -7.82 -12.65 1.43
N ASN A 130 -6.51 -12.81 1.25
CA ASN A 130 -5.53 -12.31 2.21
C ASN A 130 -5.12 -10.86 1.96
N GLN A 131 -5.44 -10.28 0.81
CA GLN A 131 -4.96 -8.95 0.44
C GLN A 131 -5.28 -7.87 1.49
N PRO A 132 -6.50 -7.81 2.08
CA PRO A 132 -6.78 -6.83 3.13
C PRO A 132 -5.89 -7.01 4.37
N ALA A 133 -5.68 -8.25 4.82
CA ALA A 133 -4.82 -8.54 5.98
C ALA A 133 -3.34 -8.23 5.68
N VAL A 134 -2.88 -8.49 4.47
CA VAL A 134 -1.52 -8.12 4.04
C VAL A 134 -1.37 -6.61 3.92
N GLY A 135 -2.40 -5.90 3.45
CA GLY A 135 -2.44 -4.43 3.45
C GLY A 135 -2.27 -3.86 4.87
N HIS A 136 -3.03 -4.37 5.83
CA HIS A 136 -2.90 -4.01 7.25
C HIS A 136 -1.48 -4.29 7.80
N TRP A 137 -0.93 -5.48 7.50
CA TRP A 137 0.43 -5.81 7.91
C TRP A 137 1.47 -4.84 7.33
N ASN A 138 1.35 -4.45 6.06
CA ASN A 138 2.25 -3.49 5.42
C ASN A 138 2.14 -2.10 6.06
N LEU A 139 0.93 -1.67 6.46
CA LEU A 139 0.73 -0.44 7.21
C LEU A 139 1.44 -0.47 8.57
N ALA A 140 1.41 -1.61 9.27
CA ALA A 140 2.17 -1.77 10.51
C ALA A 140 3.69 -1.64 10.28
N GLN A 141 4.22 -2.15 9.14
CA GLN A 141 5.63 -1.93 8.78
C GLN A 141 5.93 -0.44 8.51
N LEU A 142 5.04 0.27 7.81
CA LEU A 142 5.18 1.72 7.61
C LEU A 142 5.14 2.47 8.94
N ALA A 143 4.22 2.13 9.86
CA ALA A 143 4.17 2.73 11.19
C ALA A 143 5.50 2.56 11.94
N ASN A 144 6.04 1.33 11.94
CA ASN A 144 7.35 1.04 12.53
C ASN A 144 8.48 1.87 11.88
N ALA A 145 8.43 2.04 10.56
CA ALA A 145 9.45 2.79 9.82
C ALA A 145 9.43 4.30 10.16
N ILE A 146 8.25 4.89 10.37
CA ILE A 146 8.13 6.32 10.68
C ILE A 146 8.13 6.61 12.19
N TYR A 147 8.02 5.58 13.03
CA TYR A 147 8.05 5.72 14.49
C TYR A 147 9.20 6.60 15.00
N PRO A 148 10.45 6.47 14.51
CA PRO A 148 11.54 7.32 14.96
C PRO A 148 11.29 8.82 14.76
N ALA A 149 10.49 9.20 13.77
CA ALA A 149 10.13 10.59 13.49
C ALA A 149 8.94 11.08 14.33
N VAL A 150 8.04 10.16 14.72
CA VAL A 150 6.86 10.48 15.55
C VAL A 150 7.21 10.46 17.04
N GLY A 151 7.99 9.48 17.48
CA GLY A 151 8.44 9.36 18.87
C GLY A 151 7.41 8.80 19.86
N ALA A 152 6.20 8.45 19.40
CA ALA A 152 5.13 7.87 20.22
C ALA A 152 4.45 6.71 19.46
N VAL A 153 4.12 5.63 20.17
CA VAL A 153 3.47 4.44 19.59
C VAL A 153 1.97 4.64 19.49
N GLU A 154 1.36 5.20 20.52
CA GLU A 154 -0.08 5.28 20.68
C GLU A 154 -0.78 5.96 19.48
N PRO A 155 -0.37 7.14 18.97
CA PRO A 155 -1.06 7.78 17.85
C PRO A 155 -0.95 6.98 16.56
N LEU A 156 0.16 6.24 16.35
CA LEU A 156 0.32 5.36 15.19
C LEU A 156 -0.55 4.12 15.29
N GLN A 157 -0.67 3.55 16.51
CA GLN A 157 -1.54 2.41 16.75
C GLN A 157 -3.01 2.79 16.57
N GLU A 158 -3.46 3.92 17.13
CA GLU A 158 -4.82 4.43 16.95
C GLU A 158 -5.16 4.61 15.45
N ALA A 159 -4.24 5.22 14.69
CA ALA A 159 -4.43 5.37 13.25
C ALA A 159 -4.48 4.03 12.50
N LEU A 160 -3.67 3.05 12.91
CA LEU A 160 -3.66 1.72 12.32
C LEU A 160 -4.96 0.95 12.62
N ASP A 161 -5.51 1.11 13.82
CA ASP A 161 -6.74 0.43 14.26
C ASP A 161 -7.97 0.93 13.45
N GLU A 162 -7.92 2.14 12.87
CA GLU A 162 -8.97 2.65 11.97
C GLU A 162 -9.10 1.86 10.65
N TYR A 163 -8.08 1.04 10.30
CA TYR A 163 -8.06 0.33 9.01
C TYR A 163 -9.23 -0.62 8.80
N GLU A 164 -9.53 -1.47 9.79
CA GLU A 164 -10.55 -2.52 9.65
C GLU A 164 -11.95 -1.93 9.52
N ASP A 165 -12.26 -0.91 10.33
CA ASP A 165 -13.54 -0.21 10.28
C ASP A 165 -13.70 0.52 8.93
N THR A 166 -12.65 1.24 8.50
CA THR A 166 -12.64 1.94 7.22
C THR A 166 -12.82 0.98 6.04
N PHE A 167 -12.10 -0.15 6.03
CA PHE A 167 -12.25 -1.17 4.99
C PHE A 167 -13.67 -1.76 4.95
N THR A 168 -14.23 -2.05 6.12
CA THR A 168 -15.57 -2.63 6.26
C THR A 168 -16.65 -1.66 5.77
N ASP A 169 -16.59 -0.41 6.19
CA ASP A 169 -17.56 0.63 5.81
C ASP A 169 -17.54 0.91 4.30
N ILE A 170 -16.33 1.03 3.71
CA ILE A 170 -16.18 1.21 2.27
C ILE A 170 -16.71 -0.01 1.51
N SER A 171 -16.39 -1.23 1.96
CA SER A 171 -16.83 -2.47 1.30
C SER A 171 -18.35 -2.62 1.37
N ALA A 172 -18.99 -2.29 2.49
CA ALA A 172 -20.43 -2.30 2.64
C ALA A 172 -21.12 -1.27 1.72
N GLY A 173 -20.56 -0.07 1.60
CA GLY A 173 -21.05 0.97 0.70
C GLY A 173 -20.93 0.64 -0.80
N MET A 174 -20.03 -0.27 -1.17
CA MET A 174 -19.85 -0.73 -2.57
C MET A 174 -20.81 -1.84 -2.99
N THR A 175 -21.48 -2.48 -2.04
CA THR A 175 -22.43 -3.60 -2.27
C THR A 175 -23.88 -3.16 -2.23
N ALA A 176 -24.18 -1.93 -1.84
CA ALA A 176 -25.49 -1.31 -1.81
C ALA A 176 -25.81 -0.59 -3.14
#